data_399aade070c43efdea8972f6679f06d6
#
_entry.id   399aade070c43efdea8972f6679f06d6
#
_cell.length_a   1.000
_cell.length_b   1.000
_cell.length_c   1.000
_cell.angle_alpha   90.00
_cell.angle_beta   90.00
_cell.angle_gamma   90.00
#
_symmetry.space_group_name_H-M   'P 1'
#
loop_
_entity.id
_entity.type
_entity.pdbx_description
1 polymer ?
#
loop_
_entity_poly.entity_id
_entity_poly.type
_entity_poly.pdbx_seq_one_letter_code
_entity_poly.pdbx_strand_id
1 'polypeptide(L)'
;MKFNEKTIFLQTRRSKIKTKIKTNKCKAYSKIIIFISIIIFLLFLLMFVIIYEISNRNEKEKENIVVKNDEKIKVKKEEIINETNNIILETSSIIANETKNHKPKIVQITYGNSYFTRQLKLNNKSAIEVGEVDEHYAYHMKDLDDEFKKKNKGILSRGRGNGLWLWKPYIINKTIVEKLNDGDYLIYTDAAMLFMNSTRLLIDFLNEQNASMWFNRLTLKERKFSKRDAFILMDADTPYYYDTNQYMAGIQIYKKSNYTVKFIQEWLTYCQDERIITGQKNVMGKENYKGFVDNRHDQTALSLLIKKYGEANAGSPNMTMEELKQRKHIIMPNIICMYRRKPFKDYDDIKEKCKKTIKYQDHIFS
;
A
#
# COMPACT_ATOMS: atom_id res chain seq x y z
N MET A 1 -1.01 -38.40 31.36
CA MET A 1 0.01 -37.49 30.81
C MET A 1 0.76 -38.12 29.64
N LYS A 2 0.08 -38.44 28.54
CA LYS A 2 0.70 -38.99 27.29
C LYS A 2 -0.03 -38.54 26.03
N PHE A 3 -0.23 -37.23 25.86
CA PHE A 3 -0.93 -36.69 24.65
C PHE A 3 -0.22 -35.55 23.92
N ASN A 4 1.03 -35.19 24.33
CA ASN A 4 1.67 -33.95 23.83
C ASN A 4 2.78 -34.15 22.79
N GLU A 5 3.37 -35.34 22.67
CA GLU A 5 4.53 -35.53 21.78
C GLU A 5 4.14 -35.67 20.29
N LYS A 6 3.03 -36.32 19.99
CA LYS A 6 2.59 -36.51 18.60
C LYS A 6 2.14 -35.21 17.92
N THR A 7 1.52 -34.32 18.69
CA THR A 7 1.05 -33.01 18.18
C THR A 7 2.23 -32.07 17.91
N ILE A 8 3.23 -32.06 18.79
CA ILE A 8 4.47 -31.26 18.61
C ILE A 8 5.27 -31.80 17.43
N PHE A 9 5.38 -33.11 17.26
CA PHE A 9 6.07 -33.73 16.12
C PHE A 9 5.42 -33.40 14.78
N LEU A 10 4.09 -33.37 14.69
CA LEU A 10 3.35 -33.04 13.48
C LEU A 10 3.44 -31.52 13.15
N GLN A 11 3.42 -30.68 14.16
CA GLN A 11 3.62 -29.23 13.96
C GLN A 11 5.06 -28.91 13.48
N THR A 12 6.05 -29.56 14.08
CA THR A 12 7.47 -29.40 13.68
C THR A 12 7.70 -29.92 12.26
N ARG A 13 7.05 -31.02 11.87
CA ARG A 13 7.13 -31.56 10.51
C ARG A 13 6.45 -30.65 9.47
N ARG A 14 5.27 -30.07 9.81
CA ARG A 14 4.58 -29.07 8.97
C ARG A 14 5.39 -27.77 8.82
N SER A 15 6.03 -27.28 9.88
CA SER A 15 6.87 -26.09 9.81
C SER A 15 8.10 -26.33 8.94
N LYS A 16 8.79 -27.48 9.09
CA LYS A 16 9.94 -27.86 8.25
C LYS A 16 9.58 -28.02 6.77
N ILE A 17 8.39 -28.55 6.47
CA ILE A 17 7.89 -28.68 5.08
C ILE A 17 7.58 -27.28 4.51
N LYS A 18 6.88 -26.40 5.25
CA LYS A 18 6.61 -25.02 4.82
C LYS A 18 7.90 -24.22 4.58
N THR A 19 8.89 -24.36 5.47
CA THR A 19 10.21 -23.70 5.32
C THR A 19 10.94 -24.23 4.09
N LYS A 20 10.91 -25.55 3.84
CA LYS A 20 11.57 -26.16 2.68
C LYS A 20 10.91 -25.76 1.34
N ILE A 21 9.56 -25.60 1.32
CA ILE A 21 8.84 -25.10 0.15
C ILE A 21 9.16 -23.62 -0.10
N LYS A 22 9.25 -22.81 0.96
CA LYS A 22 9.57 -21.39 0.86
C LYS A 22 11.01 -21.16 0.37
N THR A 23 11.97 -21.93 0.88
CA THR A 23 13.38 -21.86 0.42
C THR A 23 13.55 -22.36 -1.01
N ASN A 24 12.79 -23.36 -1.46
CA ASN A 24 12.81 -23.84 -2.84
C ASN A 24 12.20 -22.81 -3.82
N LYS A 25 11.11 -22.13 -3.45
CA LYS A 25 10.54 -21.04 -4.23
C LYS A 25 11.50 -19.85 -4.33
N CYS A 26 12.10 -19.39 -3.22
CA CYS A 26 13.13 -18.35 -3.26
C CYS A 26 14.35 -18.72 -4.15
N LYS A 27 14.80 -19.98 -4.09
CA LYS A 27 15.87 -20.46 -4.98
C LYS A 27 15.46 -20.52 -6.45
N ALA A 28 14.20 -20.82 -6.75
CA ALA A 28 13.68 -20.77 -8.11
C ALA A 28 13.61 -19.34 -8.64
N TYR A 29 13.04 -18.40 -7.88
CA TYR A 29 13.02 -16.98 -8.26
C TYR A 29 14.42 -16.38 -8.42
N SER A 30 15.34 -16.70 -7.52
CA SER A 30 16.75 -16.28 -7.65
C SER A 30 17.40 -16.82 -8.94
N LYS A 31 17.12 -18.06 -9.30
CA LYS A 31 17.62 -18.65 -10.56
C LYS A 31 17.01 -17.97 -11.80
N ILE A 32 15.70 -17.65 -11.78
CA ILE A 32 15.01 -16.93 -12.86
C ILE A 32 15.59 -15.52 -13.03
N ILE A 33 15.78 -14.78 -11.94
CA ILE A 33 16.39 -13.43 -11.96
C ILE A 33 17.83 -13.50 -12.51
N ILE A 34 18.63 -14.47 -12.03
CA ILE A 34 19.99 -14.68 -12.53
C ILE A 34 19.96 -15.03 -14.02
N PHE A 35 19.06 -15.89 -14.46
CA PHE A 35 18.92 -16.29 -15.85
C PHE A 35 18.53 -15.11 -16.76
N ILE A 36 17.56 -14.28 -16.33
CA ILE A 36 17.18 -13.05 -17.05
C ILE A 36 18.36 -12.07 -17.10
N SER A 37 19.10 -11.90 -16.01
CA SER A 37 20.29 -11.03 -15.97
C SER A 37 21.39 -11.52 -16.90
N ILE A 38 21.58 -12.84 -17.00
CA ILE A 38 22.55 -13.45 -17.93
C ILE A 38 22.12 -13.22 -19.38
N ILE A 39 20.82 -13.37 -19.70
CA ILE A 39 20.31 -13.11 -21.07
C ILE A 39 20.50 -11.64 -21.43
N ILE A 40 20.17 -10.71 -20.55
CA ILE A 40 20.40 -9.27 -20.78
C ILE A 40 21.87 -8.97 -20.96
N PHE A 41 22.74 -9.57 -20.16
CA PHE A 41 24.18 -9.41 -20.27
C PHE A 41 24.73 -9.99 -21.59
N LEU A 42 24.26 -11.15 -22.02
CA LEU A 42 24.62 -11.76 -23.30
C LEU A 42 24.17 -10.93 -24.50
N LEU A 43 22.95 -10.34 -24.43
CA LEU A 43 22.46 -9.41 -25.44
C LEU A 43 23.31 -8.12 -25.50
N PHE A 44 23.77 -7.61 -24.37
CA PHE A 44 24.69 -6.48 -24.29
C PHE A 44 26.06 -6.81 -24.88
N LEU A 45 26.59 -7.99 -24.57
CA LEU A 45 27.87 -8.47 -25.17
C LEU A 45 27.73 -8.64 -26.68
N LEU A 46 26.63 -9.20 -27.15
CA LEU A 46 26.38 -9.36 -28.60
C LEU A 46 26.27 -8.00 -29.32
N MET A 47 25.61 -7.00 -28.71
CA MET A 47 25.60 -5.62 -29.21
C MET A 47 27.02 -5.02 -29.26
N PHE A 48 27.85 -5.26 -28.24
CA PHE A 48 29.20 -4.75 -28.18
C PHE A 48 30.09 -5.38 -29.29
N VAL A 49 29.94 -6.68 -29.52
CA VAL A 49 30.65 -7.39 -30.59
C VAL A 49 30.26 -6.86 -31.97
N ILE A 50 28.94 -6.64 -32.18
CA ILE A 50 28.42 -6.08 -33.46
C ILE A 50 28.98 -4.67 -33.69
N ILE A 51 28.98 -3.81 -32.66
CA ILE A 51 29.50 -2.44 -32.74
C ILE A 51 31.04 -2.46 -32.97
N TYR A 52 31.75 -3.37 -32.34
CA TYR A 52 33.20 -3.53 -32.52
C TYR A 52 33.55 -4.01 -33.93
N GLU A 53 32.83 -5.00 -34.46
CA GLU A 53 33.02 -5.47 -35.84
C GLU A 53 32.71 -4.39 -36.88
N ILE A 54 31.68 -3.57 -36.66
CA ILE A 54 31.34 -2.44 -37.52
C ILE A 54 32.44 -1.36 -37.48
N SER A 55 33.00 -1.07 -36.32
CA SER A 55 34.05 -0.09 -36.13
C SER A 55 35.37 -0.49 -36.86
N ASN A 56 35.75 -1.76 -36.79
CA ASN A 56 37.01 -2.25 -37.41
C ASN A 56 36.97 -2.40 -38.94
N ARG A 57 35.77 -2.53 -39.55
CA ARG A 57 35.66 -2.63 -41.02
C ARG A 57 35.62 -1.28 -41.73
N ASN A 58 35.31 -0.20 -41.00
CA ASN A 58 35.18 1.14 -41.57
C ASN A 58 36.50 1.80 -42.00
N GLU A 59 37.68 1.21 -41.75
CA GLU A 59 38.93 1.79 -42.19
C GLU A 59 39.45 1.28 -43.56
N LYS A 60 38.85 0.23 -44.12
CA LYS A 60 39.42 -0.41 -45.33
C LYS A 60 38.59 -0.41 -46.61
N GLU A 61 37.28 -0.17 -46.58
CA GLU A 61 36.45 -0.22 -47.81
C GLU A 61 35.33 0.82 -47.84
N LYS A 62 35.65 2.00 -48.32
CA LYS A 62 34.76 3.17 -48.15
C LYS A 62 33.70 3.38 -49.23
N GLU A 63 33.56 2.64 -50.30
CA GLU A 63 32.60 3.08 -51.37
C GLU A 63 31.58 2.03 -51.93
N ASN A 64 31.74 0.72 -51.75
CA ASN A 64 30.84 -0.21 -52.47
C ASN A 64 30.04 -1.21 -51.62
N ILE A 65 30.10 -1.15 -50.28
CA ILE A 65 29.47 -2.15 -49.39
C ILE A 65 28.31 -1.62 -48.56
N VAL A 66 28.08 -0.31 -48.55
CA VAL A 66 27.11 0.35 -47.67
C VAL A 66 25.70 -0.16 -47.90
N VAL A 67 25.24 -0.29 -49.13
CA VAL A 67 23.87 -0.66 -49.47
C VAL A 67 23.51 -2.13 -49.09
N LYS A 68 24.45 -3.09 -49.36
CA LYS A 68 24.23 -4.51 -49.03
C LYS A 68 24.32 -4.84 -47.54
N ASN A 69 25.08 -4.05 -46.79
CA ASN A 69 25.20 -4.25 -45.33
C ASN A 69 24.04 -3.66 -44.55
N ASP A 70 23.43 -2.55 -45.05
CA ASP A 70 22.27 -1.94 -44.41
C ASP A 70 21.04 -2.87 -44.45
N GLU A 71 20.82 -3.57 -45.56
CA GLU A 71 19.76 -4.59 -45.65
C GLU A 71 19.98 -5.77 -44.72
N LYS A 72 21.22 -6.29 -44.63
CA LYS A 72 21.56 -7.38 -43.68
C LYS A 72 21.45 -6.96 -42.22
N ILE A 73 21.81 -5.72 -41.89
CA ILE A 73 21.66 -5.16 -40.54
C ILE A 73 20.19 -4.97 -40.23
N LYS A 74 19.39 -4.54 -41.21
CA LYS A 74 17.94 -4.36 -41.04
C LYS A 74 17.23 -5.70 -40.78
N VAL A 75 17.56 -6.74 -41.55
CA VAL A 75 17.01 -8.09 -41.35
C VAL A 75 17.41 -8.66 -40.02
N LYS A 76 18.71 -8.54 -39.61
CA LYS A 76 19.16 -9.00 -38.29
C LYS A 76 18.54 -8.23 -37.12
N LYS A 77 18.29 -6.93 -37.28
CA LYS A 77 17.53 -6.14 -36.29
C LYS A 77 16.09 -6.60 -36.13
N GLU A 78 15.42 -6.91 -37.25
CA GLU A 78 14.04 -7.41 -37.20
C GLU A 78 13.96 -8.81 -36.57
N GLU A 79 14.94 -9.70 -36.85
CA GLU A 79 15.02 -11.02 -36.20
C GLU A 79 15.23 -10.88 -34.66
N ILE A 80 16.14 -10.03 -34.21
CA ILE A 80 16.39 -9.79 -32.78
C ILE A 80 15.16 -9.16 -32.10
N ILE A 81 14.47 -8.23 -32.77
CA ILE A 81 13.23 -7.63 -32.25
C ILE A 81 12.15 -8.68 -32.12
N ASN A 82 12.00 -9.56 -33.12
CA ASN A 82 11.00 -10.63 -33.09
C ASN A 82 11.29 -11.69 -32.02
N GLU A 83 12.55 -12.12 -31.85
CA GLU A 83 12.96 -13.01 -30.75
C GLU A 83 12.72 -12.36 -29.38
N THR A 84 13.09 -11.09 -29.24
CA THR A 84 12.86 -10.35 -27.98
C THR A 84 11.36 -10.24 -27.67
N ASN A 85 10.53 -9.94 -28.66
CA ASN A 85 9.08 -9.87 -28.48
C ASN A 85 8.47 -11.25 -28.13
N ASN A 86 8.97 -12.34 -28.72
CA ASN A 86 8.52 -13.69 -28.37
C ASN A 86 8.90 -14.06 -26.92
N ILE A 87 10.13 -13.74 -26.49
CA ILE A 87 10.55 -13.95 -25.09
C ILE A 87 9.69 -13.14 -24.13
N ILE A 88 9.37 -11.88 -24.47
CA ILE A 88 8.47 -11.02 -23.67
C ILE A 88 7.07 -11.63 -23.58
N LEU A 89 6.54 -12.14 -24.69
CA LEU A 89 5.21 -12.78 -24.74
C LEU A 89 5.17 -14.08 -23.92
N GLU A 90 6.19 -14.94 -24.04
CA GLU A 90 6.29 -16.16 -23.24
C GLU A 90 6.46 -15.85 -21.76
N THR A 91 7.33 -14.92 -21.41
CA THR A 91 7.53 -14.50 -20.01
C THR A 91 6.26 -13.88 -19.44
N SER A 92 5.55 -13.06 -20.20
CA SER A 92 4.27 -12.48 -19.77
C SER A 92 3.17 -13.54 -19.62
N SER A 93 3.15 -14.57 -20.46
CA SER A 93 2.21 -15.69 -20.35
C SER A 93 2.49 -16.59 -19.14
N ILE A 94 3.76 -16.83 -18.81
CA ILE A 94 4.17 -17.57 -17.62
C ILE A 94 3.79 -16.79 -16.36
N ILE A 95 4.09 -15.49 -16.31
CA ILE A 95 3.68 -14.61 -15.21
C ILE A 95 2.15 -14.56 -15.07
N ALA A 96 1.41 -14.45 -16.18
CA ALA A 96 -0.05 -14.46 -16.19
C ALA A 96 -0.65 -15.80 -15.70
N ASN A 97 -0.02 -16.92 -16.00
CA ASN A 97 -0.45 -18.24 -15.54
C ASN A 97 -0.12 -18.48 -14.05
N GLU A 98 1.02 -18.00 -13.55
CA GLU A 98 1.35 -18.05 -12.13
C GLU A 98 0.43 -17.13 -11.29
N THR A 99 0.07 -15.96 -11.81
CA THR A 99 -0.87 -15.04 -11.14
C THR A 99 -2.32 -15.54 -11.18
N LYS A 100 -2.73 -16.31 -12.18
CA LYS A 100 -4.09 -16.92 -12.26
C LYS A 100 -4.36 -17.94 -11.16
N ASN A 101 -3.35 -18.59 -10.61
CA ASN A 101 -3.49 -19.59 -9.56
C ASN A 101 -3.27 -19.05 -8.13
N HIS A 102 -2.92 -17.77 -7.98
CA HIS A 102 -2.73 -17.16 -6.66
C HIS A 102 -4.03 -16.52 -6.18
N LYS A 103 -4.70 -17.16 -5.21
CA LYS A 103 -5.79 -16.50 -4.50
C LYS A 103 -5.20 -15.34 -3.67
N PRO A 104 -5.56 -14.08 -3.95
CA PRO A 104 -5.01 -12.95 -3.24
C PRO A 104 -5.22 -13.07 -1.72
N LYS A 105 -4.15 -12.90 -0.98
CA LYS A 105 -4.16 -12.91 0.48
C LYS A 105 -4.57 -11.53 1.01
N ILE A 106 -5.36 -11.52 2.08
CA ILE A 106 -5.75 -10.31 2.80
C ILE A 106 -5.00 -10.27 4.13
N VAL A 107 -4.12 -9.30 4.29
CA VAL A 107 -3.36 -9.06 5.52
C VAL A 107 -3.90 -7.80 6.18
N GLN A 108 -4.34 -7.89 7.43
CA GLN A 108 -4.76 -6.73 8.21
C GLN A 108 -3.68 -6.37 9.24
N ILE A 109 -3.41 -5.08 9.38
CA ILE A 109 -2.50 -4.56 10.38
C ILE A 109 -3.13 -3.44 11.20
N THR A 110 -2.70 -3.34 12.45
CA THR A 110 -3.06 -2.26 13.35
C THR A 110 -1.87 -1.88 14.23
N TYR A 111 -1.99 -0.77 14.96
CA TYR A 111 -0.96 -0.35 15.93
C TYR A 111 -1.62 0.10 17.23
N GLY A 112 -1.00 -0.24 18.35
CA GLY A 112 -1.39 0.27 19.65
C GLY A 112 -0.29 0.14 20.69
N ASN A 113 -0.38 0.95 21.73
CA ASN A 113 0.43 0.83 22.96
C ASN A 113 -0.38 0.10 24.05
N SER A 114 0.14 0.04 25.26
CA SER A 114 -0.51 -0.63 26.40
C SER A 114 -1.91 -0.13 26.72
N TYR A 115 -2.24 1.13 26.44
CA TYR A 115 -3.59 1.70 26.61
C TYR A 115 -4.61 1.13 25.65
N PHE A 116 -4.20 0.51 24.54
CA PHE A 116 -5.06 -0.04 23.51
C PHE A 116 -5.13 -1.57 23.52
N THR A 117 -4.57 -2.25 24.53
CA THR A 117 -4.51 -3.72 24.59
C THR A 117 -5.87 -4.39 24.37
N ARG A 118 -6.93 -3.84 24.98
CA ARG A 118 -8.29 -4.36 24.82
C ARG A 118 -8.83 -4.14 23.41
N GLN A 119 -8.60 -2.96 22.87
CA GLN A 119 -8.99 -2.60 21.49
C GLN A 119 -8.26 -3.47 20.46
N LEU A 120 -6.96 -3.70 20.64
CA LEU A 120 -6.19 -4.59 19.76
C LEU A 120 -6.73 -6.01 19.75
N LYS A 121 -7.12 -6.56 20.93
CA LYS A 121 -7.74 -7.89 21.01
C LYS A 121 -9.06 -7.96 20.24
N LEU A 122 -9.91 -6.94 20.37
CA LEU A 122 -11.20 -6.87 19.68
C LEU A 122 -11.04 -6.65 18.18
N ASN A 123 -10.10 -5.79 17.78
CA ASN A 123 -9.77 -5.55 16.39
C ASN A 123 -9.33 -6.85 15.73
N ASN A 124 -8.37 -7.57 16.34
CA ASN A 124 -7.90 -8.87 15.86
C ASN A 124 -9.04 -9.89 15.74
N LYS A 125 -9.81 -10.07 16.81
CA LYS A 125 -10.93 -11.02 16.83
C LYS A 125 -11.90 -10.74 15.69
N SER A 126 -12.35 -9.49 15.57
CA SER A 126 -13.32 -9.11 14.53
C SER A 126 -12.73 -9.15 13.11
N ALA A 127 -11.45 -8.85 12.94
CA ALA A 127 -10.79 -8.92 11.63
C ALA A 127 -10.78 -10.35 11.08
N ILE A 128 -10.47 -11.33 11.94
CA ILE A 128 -10.41 -12.74 11.54
C ILE A 128 -11.81 -13.34 11.42
N GLU A 129 -12.67 -13.19 12.45
CA GLU A 129 -13.96 -13.90 12.54
C GLU A 129 -15.04 -13.27 11.65
N VAL A 130 -14.98 -11.96 11.39
CA VAL A 130 -16.01 -11.22 10.65
C VAL A 130 -15.46 -10.59 9.39
N GLY A 131 -14.26 -10.00 9.48
CA GLY A 131 -13.57 -9.36 8.36
C GLY A 131 -13.00 -10.34 7.34
N GLU A 132 -12.89 -11.63 7.69
CA GLU A 132 -12.36 -12.71 6.84
C GLU A 132 -10.95 -12.40 6.32
N VAL A 133 -10.10 -11.80 7.15
CA VAL A 133 -8.70 -11.58 6.81
C VAL A 133 -7.90 -12.86 7.02
N ASP A 134 -6.93 -13.11 6.14
CA ASP A 134 -6.12 -14.32 6.20
C ASP A 134 -5.02 -14.23 7.27
N GLU A 135 -4.51 -13.02 7.55
CA GLU A 135 -3.50 -12.77 8.58
C GLU A 135 -3.74 -11.42 9.26
N HIS A 136 -3.39 -11.35 10.54
CA HIS A 136 -3.46 -10.13 11.35
C HIS A 136 -2.15 -9.87 12.09
N TYR A 137 -1.70 -8.61 12.10
CA TYR A 137 -0.53 -8.18 12.88
C TYR A 137 -0.84 -6.91 13.67
N ALA A 138 -0.65 -6.98 14.99
CA ALA A 138 -0.69 -5.80 15.86
C ALA A 138 0.75 -5.30 16.11
N TYR A 139 1.05 -4.11 15.65
CA TYR A 139 2.35 -3.46 15.82
C TYR A 139 2.40 -2.59 17.07
N HIS A 140 3.60 -2.43 17.61
CA HIS A 140 3.93 -1.58 18.75
C HIS A 140 5.21 -0.78 18.45
N MET A 141 5.55 0.18 19.30
CA MET A 141 6.79 0.98 19.15
C MET A 141 8.07 0.10 19.09
N LYS A 142 8.07 -1.03 19.81
CA LYS A 142 9.20 -1.97 19.81
C LYS A 142 9.45 -2.65 18.46
N ASP A 143 8.42 -2.73 17.61
CA ASP A 143 8.46 -3.42 16.32
C ASP A 143 8.97 -2.50 15.19
N LEU A 144 9.24 -1.23 15.50
CA LEU A 144 9.92 -0.30 14.60
C LEU A 144 11.43 -0.55 14.68
N ASP A 145 12.10 -0.53 13.52
CA ASP A 145 13.54 -0.76 13.43
C ASP A 145 14.32 0.36 14.14
N ASP A 146 15.45 0.02 14.74
CA ASP A 146 16.24 0.97 15.55
C ASP A 146 16.82 2.11 14.70
N GLU A 147 17.21 1.83 13.47
CA GLU A 147 17.65 2.84 12.52
C GLU A 147 16.55 3.87 12.24
N PHE A 148 15.34 3.40 11.96
CA PHE A 148 14.18 4.26 11.75
C PHE A 148 13.87 5.11 13.00
N LYS A 149 13.90 4.51 14.18
CA LYS A 149 13.71 5.22 15.48
C LYS A 149 14.77 6.27 15.70
N LYS A 150 16.03 5.96 15.41
CA LYS A 150 17.15 6.88 15.56
C LYS A 150 17.04 8.08 14.61
N LYS A 151 16.78 7.81 13.32
CA LYS A 151 16.60 8.83 12.29
C LYS A 151 15.47 9.81 12.62
N ASN A 152 14.36 9.30 13.15
CA ASN A 152 13.14 10.06 13.38
C ASN A 152 12.88 10.39 14.86
N LYS A 153 13.92 10.40 15.70
CA LYS A 153 13.79 10.59 17.15
C LYS A 153 13.01 11.86 17.52
N GLY A 154 13.23 12.98 16.81
CA GLY A 154 12.56 14.26 17.05
C GLY A 154 11.03 14.16 16.94
N ILE A 155 10.54 13.45 15.94
CA ILE A 155 9.09 13.23 15.72
C ILE A 155 8.56 12.14 16.66
N LEU A 156 9.23 11.00 16.74
CA LEU A 156 8.77 9.83 17.50
C LEU A 156 8.74 10.07 19.01
N SER A 157 9.51 11.04 19.53
CA SER A 157 9.46 11.44 20.96
C SER A 157 8.24 12.27 21.33
N ARG A 158 7.44 12.74 20.35
CA ARG A 158 6.23 13.53 20.62
C ARG A 158 5.13 12.63 21.18
N GLY A 159 4.50 13.06 22.30
CA GLY A 159 3.47 12.26 22.98
C GLY A 159 2.19 12.07 22.17
N ARG A 160 1.74 13.10 21.43
CA ARG A 160 0.53 13.02 20.60
C ARG A 160 0.68 11.95 19.53
N GLY A 161 -0.29 11.02 19.45
CA GLY A 161 -0.27 9.96 18.46
C GLY A 161 0.93 9.01 18.56
N ASN A 162 1.61 9.03 19.72
CA ASN A 162 2.81 8.23 19.97
C ASN A 162 3.89 8.45 18.88
N GLY A 163 4.26 9.72 18.66
CA GLY A 163 5.15 10.15 17.57
C GLY A 163 4.42 10.66 16.34
N LEU A 164 3.32 11.40 16.53
CA LEU A 164 2.52 12.05 15.48
C LEU A 164 2.06 11.11 14.39
N TRP A 165 1.84 9.83 14.72
CA TRP A 165 1.47 8.75 13.80
C TRP A 165 2.49 8.49 12.67
N LEU A 166 3.74 8.97 12.77
CA LEU A 166 4.81 8.67 11.81
C LEU A 166 5.07 7.17 11.64
N TRP A 167 4.86 6.40 12.70
CA TRP A 167 4.97 4.94 12.65
C TRP A 167 3.98 4.30 11.65
N LYS A 168 2.85 4.96 11.32
CA LYS A 168 1.79 4.40 10.48
C LYS A 168 2.26 4.12 9.04
N PRO A 169 2.73 5.10 8.25
CA PRO A 169 3.27 4.81 6.92
C PRO A 169 4.46 3.86 6.98
N TYR A 170 5.23 3.88 8.07
CA TYR A 170 6.36 2.98 8.24
C TYR A 170 5.92 1.50 8.35
N ILE A 171 4.99 1.16 9.27
CA ILE A 171 4.53 -0.23 9.42
C ILE A 171 3.74 -0.72 8.20
N ILE A 172 3.01 0.17 7.52
CA ILE A 172 2.32 -0.13 6.27
C ILE A 172 3.35 -0.48 5.19
N ASN A 173 4.39 0.34 5.01
CA ASN A 173 5.47 0.08 4.05
C ASN A 173 6.22 -1.23 4.39
N LYS A 174 6.60 -1.42 5.64
CA LYS A 174 7.28 -2.63 6.10
C LYS A 174 6.46 -3.88 5.79
N THR A 175 5.17 -3.86 6.12
CA THR A 175 4.30 -5.02 5.91
C THR A 175 4.07 -5.32 4.44
N ILE A 176 3.74 -4.30 3.63
CA ILE A 176 3.43 -4.53 2.20
C ILE A 176 4.64 -5.04 1.43
N VAL A 177 5.85 -4.61 1.81
CA VAL A 177 7.10 -5.06 1.18
C VAL A 177 7.51 -6.46 1.65
N GLU A 178 7.48 -6.71 2.97
CA GLU A 178 8.06 -7.92 3.54
C GLU A 178 7.11 -9.12 3.59
N LYS A 179 5.78 -8.89 3.62
CA LYS A 179 4.80 -9.94 3.92
C LYS A 179 3.81 -10.26 2.80
N LEU A 180 3.68 -9.40 1.81
CA LEU A 180 2.71 -9.57 0.74
C LEU A 180 3.41 -9.91 -0.58
N ASN A 181 2.69 -10.60 -1.47
CA ASN A 181 3.05 -10.75 -2.88
C ASN A 181 2.24 -9.77 -3.72
N ASP A 182 2.66 -9.53 -4.97
CA ASP A 182 1.90 -8.68 -5.89
C ASP A 182 0.49 -9.24 -6.09
N GLY A 183 -0.51 -8.36 -6.05
CA GLY A 183 -1.92 -8.72 -6.07
C GLY A 183 -2.56 -8.99 -4.70
N ASP A 184 -1.80 -9.24 -3.63
CA ASP A 184 -2.31 -9.35 -2.26
C ASP A 184 -2.84 -8.01 -1.74
N TYR A 185 -3.69 -8.05 -0.70
CA TYR A 185 -4.30 -6.87 -0.10
C TYR A 185 -3.77 -6.62 1.30
N LEU A 186 -3.38 -5.37 1.57
CA LEU A 186 -3.11 -4.85 2.91
C LEU A 186 -4.26 -3.98 3.38
N ILE A 187 -4.78 -4.26 4.57
CA ILE A 187 -5.78 -3.42 5.26
C ILE A 187 -5.14 -2.86 6.52
N TYR A 188 -5.04 -1.55 6.63
CA TYR A 188 -4.70 -0.88 7.87
C TYR A 188 -5.98 -0.38 8.56
N THR A 189 -6.10 -0.60 9.86
CA THR A 189 -7.12 0.05 10.71
C THR A 189 -6.51 0.57 12.00
N ASP A 190 -7.01 1.71 12.48
CA ASP A 190 -6.74 2.12 13.86
C ASP A 190 -7.27 1.06 14.84
N ALA A 191 -6.63 0.91 16.01
CA ALA A 191 -6.96 -0.12 17.00
C ALA A 191 -8.42 -0.11 17.48
N ALA A 192 -9.04 1.08 17.54
CA ALA A 192 -10.43 1.24 17.99
C ALA A 192 -11.43 1.12 16.83
N MET A 193 -11.23 0.13 15.98
CA MET A 193 -12.14 -0.24 14.89
C MET A 193 -12.57 -1.70 15.03
N LEU A 194 -13.81 -1.98 14.69
CA LEU A 194 -14.44 -3.29 14.73
C LEU A 194 -14.92 -3.66 13.32
N PHE A 195 -14.56 -4.84 12.86
CA PHE A 195 -15.08 -5.39 11.62
C PHE A 195 -16.52 -5.87 11.85
N MET A 196 -17.42 -5.43 10.99
CA MET A 196 -18.87 -5.67 11.08
C MET A 196 -19.36 -6.58 9.95
N ASN A 197 -18.57 -6.69 8.89
CA ASN A 197 -18.84 -7.53 7.72
C ASN A 197 -17.52 -7.93 7.03
N SER A 198 -17.61 -8.82 6.04
CA SER A 198 -16.47 -9.27 5.24
C SER A 198 -15.78 -8.11 4.52
N THR A 199 -14.45 -8.06 4.61
CA THR A 199 -13.62 -7.10 3.89
C THR A 199 -13.59 -7.35 2.38
N ARG A 200 -14.00 -8.55 1.95
CA ARG A 200 -14.09 -8.90 0.52
C ARG A 200 -15.03 -7.95 -0.21
N LEU A 201 -16.09 -7.48 0.42
CA LEU A 201 -17.01 -6.50 -0.16
C LEU A 201 -16.30 -5.21 -0.60
N LEU A 202 -15.31 -4.73 0.19
CA LEU A 202 -14.50 -3.57 -0.17
C LEU A 202 -13.46 -3.90 -1.24
N ILE A 203 -12.91 -5.10 -1.22
CA ILE A 203 -11.95 -5.59 -2.22
C ILE A 203 -12.62 -5.77 -3.57
N ASP A 204 -13.82 -6.37 -3.59
CA ASP A 204 -14.60 -6.54 -4.82
C ASP A 204 -14.96 -5.18 -5.40
N PHE A 205 -15.38 -4.22 -4.57
CA PHE A 205 -15.62 -2.85 -5.00
C PHE A 205 -14.37 -2.17 -5.57
N LEU A 206 -13.21 -2.36 -4.96
CA LEU A 206 -11.93 -1.87 -5.50
C LEU A 206 -11.64 -2.43 -6.89
N ASN A 207 -11.84 -3.74 -7.06
CA ASN A 207 -11.62 -4.42 -8.35
C ASN A 207 -12.61 -3.94 -9.41
N GLU A 208 -13.89 -3.76 -9.06
CA GLU A 208 -14.92 -3.18 -9.96
C GLU A 208 -14.55 -1.78 -10.44
N GLN A 209 -13.94 -0.96 -9.57
CA GLN A 209 -13.50 0.39 -9.90
C GLN A 209 -12.12 0.43 -10.59
N ASN A 210 -11.49 -0.73 -10.81
CA ASN A 210 -10.09 -0.84 -11.25
C ASN A 210 -9.13 0.02 -10.42
N ALA A 211 -9.40 0.14 -9.12
CA ALA A 211 -8.62 0.94 -8.19
C ALA A 211 -7.64 0.07 -7.40
N SER A 212 -6.46 0.61 -7.11
CA SER A 212 -5.42 -0.10 -6.34
C SER A 212 -5.41 0.26 -4.85
N MET A 213 -6.17 1.28 -4.45
CA MET A 213 -6.22 1.79 -3.08
C MET A 213 -7.64 2.22 -2.73
N TRP A 214 -7.96 2.16 -1.43
CA TRP A 214 -9.22 2.70 -0.93
C TRP A 214 -9.03 3.51 0.36
N PHE A 215 -9.69 4.67 0.43
CA PHE A 215 -9.68 5.57 1.58
C PHE A 215 -11.07 6.16 1.81
N ASN A 216 -11.42 6.37 3.06
CA ASN A 216 -12.68 7.03 3.40
C ASN A 216 -12.55 8.55 3.32
N ARG A 217 -13.39 9.22 2.53
CA ARG A 217 -13.44 10.68 2.42
C ARG A 217 -14.20 11.28 3.62
N LEU A 218 -13.63 12.31 4.22
CA LEU A 218 -14.24 13.03 5.36
C LEU A 218 -15.01 14.26 4.89
N THR A 219 -15.82 14.83 5.77
CA THR A 219 -16.48 16.14 5.55
C THR A 219 -15.62 17.32 6.02
N LEU A 220 -14.35 17.08 6.36
CA LEU A 220 -13.42 18.05 6.92
C LEU A 220 -12.59 18.70 5.82
N LYS A 221 -12.68 20.03 5.70
CA LYS A 221 -11.89 20.80 4.69
C LYS A 221 -10.39 20.77 4.98
N GLU A 222 -9.57 20.53 3.95
CA GLU A 222 -8.10 20.53 4.07
C GLU A 222 -7.57 21.80 4.74
N ARG A 223 -7.93 22.98 4.26
CA ARG A 223 -7.45 24.26 4.81
C ARG A 223 -7.71 24.46 6.30
N LYS A 224 -8.68 23.72 6.88
CA LYS A 224 -8.97 23.76 8.32
C LYS A 224 -8.10 22.81 9.13
N PHE A 225 -7.60 21.73 8.50
CA PHE A 225 -6.96 20.64 9.19
C PHE A 225 -5.61 20.23 8.60
N SER A 226 -5.05 21.05 7.70
CA SER A 226 -3.70 20.92 7.15
C SER A 226 -2.99 22.27 7.24
N LYS A 227 -1.79 22.27 7.82
CA LYS A 227 -0.99 23.50 7.94
C LYS A 227 -0.46 23.98 6.58
N ARG A 228 -0.20 25.28 6.45
CA ARG A 228 0.23 25.88 5.19
C ARG A 228 1.53 25.31 4.65
N ASP A 229 2.51 25.04 5.52
CA ASP A 229 3.77 24.45 5.10
C ASP A 229 3.58 23.10 4.39
N ALA A 230 2.61 22.29 4.80
CA ALA A 230 2.34 21.03 4.13
C ALA A 230 1.86 21.23 2.68
N PHE A 231 0.99 22.21 2.43
CA PHE A 231 0.57 22.53 1.07
C PHE A 231 1.74 23.00 0.20
N ILE A 232 2.61 23.86 0.75
CA ILE A 232 3.76 24.40 0.01
C ILE A 232 4.78 23.30 -0.30
N LEU A 233 5.20 22.53 0.73
CA LEU A 233 6.23 21.52 0.61
C LEU A 233 5.81 20.29 -0.21
N MET A 234 4.50 20.07 -0.32
CA MET A 234 3.94 19.00 -1.14
C MET A 234 3.47 19.50 -2.52
N ASP A 235 3.79 20.73 -2.89
CA ASP A 235 3.36 21.34 -4.15
C ASP A 235 1.82 21.25 -4.36
N ALA A 236 1.08 21.57 -3.29
CA ALA A 236 -0.37 21.43 -3.20
C ALA A 236 -1.07 22.73 -2.76
N ASP A 237 -0.41 23.89 -2.89
CA ASP A 237 -0.91 25.18 -2.41
C ASP A 237 -1.84 25.87 -3.41
N THR A 238 -2.86 25.12 -3.89
CA THR A 238 -3.89 25.61 -4.82
C THR A 238 -5.30 25.27 -4.33
N PRO A 239 -6.35 25.95 -4.84
CA PRO A 239 -7.76 25.72 -4.45
C PRO A 239 -8.19 24.26 -4.61
N TYR A 240 -7.69 23.56 -5.62
CA TYR A 240 -7.95 22.13 -5.84
C TYR A 240 -7.63 21.29 -4.59
N TYR A 241 -6.55 21.61 -3.87
CA TYR A 241 -6.21 20.90 -2.64
C TYR A 241 -6.90 21.51 -1.43
N TYR A 242 -6.66 22.78 -1.11
CA TYR A 242 -7.06 23.35 0.17
C TYR A 242 -8.58 23.55 0.35
N ASP A 243 -9.37 23.63 -0.74
CA ASP A 243 -10.82 23.78 -0.69
C ASP A 243 -11.60 22.45 -0.76
N THR A 244 -10.89 21.34 -0.87
CA THR A 244 -11.50 20.00 -0.88
C THR A 244 -11.50 19.36 0.50
N ASN A 245 -12.15 18.20 0.62
CA ASN A 245 -12.25 17.47 1.87
C ASN A 245 -11.05 16.53 2.07
N GLN A 246 -10.68 16.28 3.34
CA GLN A 246 -9.64 15.34 3.71
C GLN A 246 -10.06 13.89 3.51
N TYR A 247 -9.06 13.03 3.27
CA TYR A 247 -9.17 11.58 3.40
C TYR A 247 -8.70 11.13 4.78
N MET A 248 -9.34 10.10 5.31
CA MET A 248 -9.08 9.55 6.65
C MET A 248 -7.90 8.60 6.63
N ALA A 249 -6.94 8.80 7.53
CA ALA A 249 -5.81 7.90 7.69
C ALA A 249 -6.07 6.71 8.64
N GLY A 250 -7.25 6.65 9.24
CA GLY A 250 -7.58 5.60 10.22
C GLY A 250 -8.00 4.26 9.64
N ILE A 251 -8.35 4.22 8.34
CA ILE A 251 -8.59 3.01 7.57
C ILE A 251 -8.05 3.19 6.17
N GLN A 252 -7.35 2.18 5.67
CA GLN A 252 -6.70 2.21 4.36
C GLN A 252 -6.66 0.80 3.79
N ILE A 253 -6.90 0.65 2.49
CA ILE A 253 -6.75 -0.62 1.77
C ILE A 253 -5.80 -0.40 0.58
N TYR A 254 -4.90 -1.35 0.39
CA TYR A 254 -3.92 -1.34 -0.69
C TYR A 254 -3.87 -2.71 -1.36
N LYS A 255 -4.01 -2.76 -2.67
CA LYS A 255 -3.60 -3.90 -3.48
C LYS A 255 -2.11 -3.76 -3.76
N LYS A 256 -1.29 -4.73 -3.37
CA LYS A 256 0.15 -4.65 -3.58
C LYS A 256 0.50 -4.62 -5.06
N SER A 257 1.27 -3.62 -5.41
CA SER A 257 1.91 -3.40 -6.71
C SER A 257 3.06 -2.41 -6.54
N ASN A 258 3.92 -2.26 -7.53
CA ASN A 258 4.96 -1.23 -7.52
C ASN A 258 4.38 0.19 -7.35
N TYR A 259 3.18 0.44 -7.91
CA TYR A 259 2.49 1.72 -7.81
C TYR A 259 2.11 2.04 -6.35
N THR A 260 1.48 1.10 -5.64
CA THR A 260 1.04 1.30 -4.25
C THR A 260 2.21 1.33 -3.28
N VAL A 261 3.26 0.55 -3.52
CA VAL A 261 4.51 0.60 -2.73
C VAL A 261 5.16 1.99 -2.86
N LYS A 262 5.29 2.52 -4.09
CA LYS A 262 5.81 3.87 -4.32
C LYS A 262 4.98 4.94 -3.61
N PHE A 263 3.66 4.87 -3.68
CA PHE A 263 2.75 5.79 -2.98
C PHE A 263 3.00 5.78 -1.46
N ILE A 264 3.11 4.60 -0.85
CA ILE A 264 3.34 4.46 0.60
C ILE A 264 4.72 5.00 0.99
N GLN A 265 5.76 4.75 0.20
CA GLN A 265 7.11 5.26 0.42
C GLN A 265 7.16 6.79 0.34
N GLU A 266 6.44 7.38 -0.61
CA GLU A 266 6.34 8.84 -0.74
C GLU A 266 5.59 9.44 0.44
N TRP A 267 4.49 8.81 0.90
CA TRP A 267 3.78 9.22 2.11
C TRP A 267 4.68 9.15 3.35
N LEU A 268 5.47 8.08 3.50
CA LEU A 268 6.45 7.95 4.59
C LEU A 268 7.49 9.07 4.52
N THR A 269 7.96 9.40 3.33
CA THR A 269 8.94 10.48 3.12
C THR A 269 8.40 11.83 3.58
N TYR A 270 7.17 12.19 3.19
CA TYR A 270 6.53 13.43 3.65
C TYR A 270 6.29 13.43 5.17
N CYS A 271 5.93 12.29 5.75
CA CYS A 271 5.75 12.19 7.20
C CYS A 271 7.05 12.30 8.02
N GLN A 272 8.21 12.09 7.42
CA GLN A 272 9.52 12.30 8.06
C GLN A 272 9.96 13.78 8.08
N ASP A 273 9.26 14.68 7.41
CA ASP A 273 9.53 16.11 7.45
C ASP A 273 8.75 16.78 8.60
N GLU A 274 9.47 17.29 9.60
CA GLU A 274 8.86 17.97 10.76
C GLU A 274 8.01 19.18 10.36
N ARG A 275 8.34 19.83 9.26
CA ARG A 275 7.60 21.00 8.74
C ARG A 275 6.21 20.60 8.24
N ILE A 276 6.02 19.35 7.82
CA ILE A 276 4.75 18.81 7.33
C ILE A 276 3.97 18.16 8.47
N ILE A 277 4.62 17.25 9.22
CA ILE A 277 3.90 16.39 10.15
C ILE A 277 3.56 17.07 11.47
N THR A 278 4.34 18.06 11.90
CA THR A 278 4.13 18.72 13.20
C THR A 278 3.05 19.81 13.15
N GLY A 279 2.46 20.14 14.29
CA GLY A 279 1.63 21.34 14.50
C GLY A 279 2.43 22.59 14.84
N GLN A 280 3.74 22.61 14.65
CA GLN A 280 4.59 23.78 14.91
C GLN A 280 4.28 24.94 13.98
N LYS A 281 4.74 26.16 14.35
CA LYS A 281 4.57 27.37 13.53
C LYS A 281 5.10 27.16 12.12
N ASN A 282 4.45 27.77 11.13
CA ASN A 282 4.87 27.71 9.75
C ASN A 282 6.24 28.39 9.56
N VAL A 283 7.09 27.79 8.73
CA VAL A 283 8.45 28.27 8.41
C VAL A 283 8.64 28.56 6.92
N MET A 284 7.64 28.24 6.07
CA MET A 284 7.67 28.48 4.62
C MET A 284 7.16 29.89 4.23
N GLY A 285 7.15 30.83 5.18
CA GLY A 285 6.87 32.26 4.92
C GLY A 285 5.41 32.62 4.70
N LYS A 286 4.46 31.67 4.88
CA LYS A 286 3.02 31.94 4.76
C LYS A 286 2.26 31.52 6.00
N GLU A 287 1.28 32.33 6.41
CA GLU A 287 0.34 31.99 7.47
C GLU A 287 -0.64 30.91 7.03
N ASN A 288 -1.21 30.19 8.01
CA ASN A 288 -2.28 29.23 7.75
C ASN A 288 -3.50 29.91 7.12
N TYR A 289 -4.25 29.16 6.34
CA TYR A 289 -5.51 29.65 5.77
C TYR A 289 -6.50 30.06 6.87
N LYS A 290 -7.31 31.07 6.57
CA LYS A 290 -8.39 31.53 7.49
C LYS A 290 -9.26 30.36 7.91
N GLY A 291 -9.46 30.23 9.22
CA GLY A 291 -10.24 29.15 9.82
C GLY A 291 -9.48 27.85 10.07
N PHE A 292 -8.15 27.88 9.98
CA PHE A 292 -7.30 26.77 10.40
C PHE A 292 -7.54 26.44 11.88
N VAL A 293 -7.68 25.14 12.17
CA VAL A 293 -7.97 24.62 13.49
C VAL A 293 -6.79 23.84 14.07
N ASP A 294 -6.27 22.87 13.28
CA ASP A 294 -5.19 21.99 13.71
C ASP A 294 -4.56 21.26 12.51
N ASN A 295 -3.29 20.85 12.64
CA ASN A 295 -2.65 19.96 11.66
C ASN A 295 -2.94 18.50 12.02
N ARG A 296 -3.39 17.70 11.06
CA ARG A 296 -3.72 16.30 11.28
C ARG A 296 -2.58 15.33 10.94
N HIS A 297 -1.36 15.81 11.01
CA HIS A 297 -0.15 14.99 11.02
C HIS A 297 -0.02 14.06 9.78
N ASP A 298 0.02 12.75 10.02
CA ASP A 298 0.08 11.71 9.00
C ASP A 298 -1.08 11.80 8.00
N GLN A 299 -2.28 12.14 8.47
CA GLN A 299 -3.48 12.29 7.63
C GLN A 299 -3.36 13.48 6.67
N THR A 300 -2.74 14.59 7.10
CA THR A 300 -2.49 15.73 6.21
C THR A 300 -1.66 15.32 5.00
N ALA A 301 -0.52 14.66 5.23
CA ALA A 301 0.36 14.19 4.16
C ALA A 301 -0.34 13.16 3.27
N LEU A 302 -1.04 12.17 3.88
CA LEU A 302 -1.79 11.16 3.14
C LEU A 302 -2.84 11.77 2.22
N SER A 303 -3.65 12.67 2.77
CA SER A 303 -4.79 13.24 2.05
C SER A 303 -4.37 14.11 0.86
N LEU A 304 -3.31 14.89 1.01
CA LEU A 304 -2.74 15.67 -0.09
C LEU A 304 -2.12 14.76 -1.15
N LEU A 305 -1.44 13.69 -0.73
CA LEU A 305 -0.81 12.75 -1.65
C LEU A 305 -1.85 11.97 -2.47
N ILE A 306 -2.95 11.53 -1.88
CA ILE A 306 -4.07 10.88 -2.60
C ILE A 306 -4.52 11.76 -3.77
N LYS A 307 -4.68 13.06 -3.55
CA LYS A 307 -5.09 14.00 -4.60
C LYS A 307 -4.03 14.20 -5.68
N LYS A 308 -2.75 14.18 -5.31
CA LYS A 308 -1.64 14.23 -6.28
C LYS A 308 -1.60 13.01 -7.19
N TYR A 309 -1.89 11.83 -6.67
CA TYR A 309 -1.95 10.57 -7.43
C TYR A 309 -3.24 10.40 -8.23
N GLY A 310 -4.22 11.29 -8.03
CA GLY A 310 -5.54 11.24 -8.66
C GLY A 310 -6.55 10.44 -7.84
N GLU A 311 -7.64 11.07 -7.47
CA GLU A 311 -8.68 10.50 -6.60
C GLU A 311 -9.37 9.27 -7.21
N ALA A 312 -9.37 9.11 -8.53
CA ALA A 312 -9.88 7.92 -9.21
C ALA A 312 -9.16 6.63 -8.79
N ASN A 313 -7.83 6.72 -8.53
CA ASN A 313 -7.04 5.59 -8.06
C ASN A 313 -7.24 5.29 -6.56
N ALA A 314 -7.94 6.16 -5.85
CA ALA A 314 -8.16 6.04 -4.41
C ALA A 314 -9.44 5.27 -4.06
N GLY A 315 -10.14 4.66 -5.02
CA GLY A 315 -11.33 3.83 -4.79
C GLY A 315 -12.47 4.51 -4.02
N SER A 316 -12.35 5.81 -3.79
CA SER A 316 -13.39 6.64 -3.18
C SER A 316 -13.97 7.55 -4.26
N PRO A 317 -14.78 7.01 -5.17
CA PRO A 317 -15.31 7.79 -6.27
C PRO A 317 -16.14 8.95 -5.69
N ASN A 318 -16.25 10.02 -6.47
CA ASN A 318 -17.32 11.01 -6.27
C ASN A 318 -18.66 10.33 -6.56
N MET A 319 -19.05 9.39 -5.69
CA MET A 319 -20.34 8.72 -5.81
C MET A 319 -21.44 9.76 -5.61
N THR A 320 -22.41 9.74 -6.49
CA THR A 320 -23.66 10.47 -6.31
C THR A 320 -24.40 9.93 -5.07
N MET A 321 -25.32 10.71 -4.51
CA MET A 321 -26.15 10.24 -3.41
C MET A 321 -26.95 8.99 -3.77
N GLU A 322 -27.33 8.84 -5.05
CA GLU A 322 -28.04 7.67 -5.54
C GLU A 322 -27.14 6.42 -5.55
N GLU A 323 -25.91 6.53 -6.04
CA GLU A 323 -24.92 5.44 -5.99
C GLU A 323 -24.58 5.06 -4.54
N LEU A 324 -24.46 6.03 -3.64
CA LEU A 324 -24.26 5.79 -2.22
C LEU A 324 -25.44 5.02 -1.60
N LYS A 325 -26.68 5.34 -1.97
CA LYS A 325 -27.88 4.62 -1.51
C LYS A 325 -27.90 3.18 -2.00
N GLN A 326 -27.60 2.95 -3.28
CA GLN A 326 -27.54 1.61 -3.89
C GLN A 326 -26.43 0.74 -3.28
N ARG A 327 -25.31 1.35 -2.86
CA ARG A 327 -24.12 0.67 -2.34
C ARG A 327 -23.98 0.80 -0.81
N LYS A 328 -25.04 1.02 -0.07
CA LYS A 328 -25.03 1.16 1.41
C LYS A 328 -24.25 0.06 2.14
N HIS A 329 -24.28 -1.17 1.64
CA HIS A 329 -23.63 -2.32 2.25
C HIS A 329 -22.09 -2.25 2.24
N ILE A 330 -21.48 -1.46 1.33
CA ILE A 330 -20.03 -1.27 1.24
C ILE A 330 -19.54 0.05 1.86
N ILE A 331 -20.42 0.87 2.44
CA ILE A 331 -20.05 2.13 3.07
C ILE A 331 -19.66 1.88 4.52
N MET A 332 -18.65 2.62 4.97
CA MET A 332 -18.39 2.74 6.41
C MET A 332 -19.59 3.38 7.12
N PRO A 333 -20.09 2.83 8.23
CA PRO A 333 -19.51 1.81 9.10
C PRO A 333 -20.04 0.38 8.86
N ASN A 334 -20.72 0.07 7.76
CA ASN A 334 -21.33 -1.25 7.55
C ASN A 334 -20.31 -2.38 7.49
N ILE A 335 -19.08 -2.10 7.04
CA ILE A 335 -18.00 -3.08 6.99
C ILE A 335 -17.06 -2.92 8.17
N ILE A 336 -16.64 -1.67 8.49
CA ILE A 336 -15.73 -1.38 9.61
C ILE A 336 -16.26 -0.20 10.39
N CYS A 337 -16.58 -0.42 11.68
CA CYS A 337 -17.11 0.57 12.58
C CYS A 337 -16.01 1.18 13.46
N MET A 338 -15.91 2.50 13.48
CA MET A 338 -15.08 3.22 14.43
C MET A 338 -15.84 3.50 15.72
N TYR A 339 -15.49 2.84 16.82
CA TYR A 339 -16.13 3.05 18.11
C TYR A 339 -15.38 4.01 19.04
N ARG A 340 -14.17 4.44 18.65
CA ARG A 340 -13.30 5.35 19.43
C ARG A 340 -13.16 4.91 20.89
N ARG A 341 -13.01 5.88 21.82
CA ARG A 341 -12.85 5.62 23.26
C ARG A 341 -14.19 5.50 24.01
N LYS A 342 -15.29 5.14 23.36
CA LYS A 342 -16.54 4.92 24.07
C LYS A 342 -16.36 3.76 25.06
N PRO A 343 -16.75 3.92 26.34
CA PRO A 343 -16.69 2.83 27.30
C PRO A 343 -17.55 1.68 26.79
N PHE A 344 -17.05 0.46 26.92
CA PHE A 344 -17.74 -0.77 26.51
C PHE A 344 -17.47 -1.87 27.51
N LYS A 345 -18.44 -2.75 27.70
CA LYS A 345 -18.34 -3.90 28.61
C LYS A 345 -17.56 -5.04 27.93
N ASP A 346 -17.97 -5.44 26.74
CA ASP A 346 -17.47 -6.58 25.98
C ASP A 346 -17.60 -6.34 24.46
N TYR A 347 -17.36 -7.37 23.70
CA TYR A 347 -17.48 -7.37 22.24
C TYR A 347 -18.90 -7.09 21.76
N ASP A 348 -19.89 -7.69 22.40
CA ASP A 348 -21.30 -7.60 21.99
C ASP A 348 -21.85 -6.18 22.25
N ASP A 349 -21.47 -5.55 23.36
CA ASP A 349 -21.83 -4.16 23.65
C ASP A 349 -21.30 -3.20 22.57
N ILE A 350 -20.06 -3.38 22.10
CA ILE A 350 -19.54 -2.57 20.99
C ILE A 350 -20.25 -2.86 19.70
N LYS A 351 -20.49 -4.13 19.38
CA LYS A 351 -21.18 -4.54 18.16
C LYS A 351 -22.57 -3.91 18.08
N GLU A 352 -23.30 -3.91 19.18
CA GLU A 352 -24.62 -3.27 19.25
C GLU A 352 -24.54 -1.74 19.12
N LYS A 353 -23.52 -1.09 19.72
CA LYS A 353 -23.28 0.35 19.53
C LYS A 353 -22.94 0.69 18.08
N CYS A 354 -22.19 -0.16 17.41
CA CYS A 354 -21.90 -0.02 15.98
C CYS A 354 -23.15 -0.18 15.12
N LYS A 355 -23.99 -1.18 15.39
CA LYS A 355 -25.27 -1.37 14.70
C LYS A 355 -26.20 -0.16 14.85
N LYS A 356 -26.27 0.45 16.04
CA LYS A 356 -27.03 1.68 16.25
C LYS A 356 -26.50 2.86 15.43
N THR A 357 -25.20 2.96 15.28
CA THR A 357 -24.54 3.99 14.44
C THR A 357 -24.90 3.80 12.96
N ILE A 358 -24.93 2.57 12.48
CA ILE A 358 -25.34 2.20 11.12
C ILE A 358 -26.79 2.62 10.88
N LYS A 359 -27.71 2.21 11.76
CA LYS A 359 -29.14 2.58 11.66
C LYS A 359 -29.35 4.09 11.64
N TYR A 360 -28.61 4.85 12.44
CA TYR A 360 -28.71 6.31 12.43
C TYR A 360 -28.28 6.91 11.09
N GLN A 361 -27.25 6.36 10.46
CA GLN A 361 -26.82 6.81 9.13
C GLN A 361 -27.83 6.44 8.04
N ASP A 362 -28.46 5.28 8.14
CA ASP A 362 -29.53 4.88 7.21
C ASP A 362 -30.68 5.90 7.19
N HIS A 363 -31.03 6.52 8.34
CA HIS A 363 -32.00 7.59 8.41
C HIS A 363 -31.54 8.93 7.80
N ILE A 364 -30.24 9.17 7.72
CA ILE A 364 -29.71 10.39 7.08
C ILE A 364 -29.70 10.25 5.54
N PHE A 365 -29.60 9.02 5.05
CA PHE A 365 -29.58 8.70 3.62
C PHE A 365 -30.93 8.24 3.06
N SER A 366 -31.96 8.08 3.90
CA SER A 366 -33.35 7.85 3.51
C SER A 366 -34.06 9.19 3.27
#